data_2ec4a01f17891314f7d825c262dd89f8
#
_entry.id   2ec4a01f17891314f7d825c262dd89f8
#
_cell.length_a   1.000
_cell.length_b   1.000
_cell.length_c   1.000
_cell.angle_alpha   90.00
_cell.angle_beta   90.00
_cell.angle_gamma   90.00
#
_symmetry.space_group_name_H-M   'P 1'
#
loop_
_entity.id
_entity.type
_entity.pdbx_description
1 polymer ?
#
loop_
_entity_poly.entity_id
_entity_poly.type
_entity_poly.pdbx_seq_one_letter_code
_entity_poly.pdbx_strand_id
1 'polypeptide(L)'
;MPRLAFVLAAIAVLLGGLAPAQAGIVVTVDKSAQRLSVTVDGAPRYQWPVSTARWGYRTPNGSYRPQRLARKWFSRKYDWSPMPYSIFFDGGYAIHGSYEISYLGRPASHGCIRLHPQNAALLFALVKERMDDTRIVVTGERPERAVSAKRAPHRQAATRPARRSFEDGFNAAPDATEPDLARQRWENMR
;
A
#
# COMPACT_ATOMS: atom_id res chain seq x y z
N MET A 1 -37.27 -1.38 -51.50
CA MET A 1 -36.89 -2.21 -50.35
C MET A 1 -35.47 -1.96 -49.77
N PRO A 2 -34.56 -1.16 -50.39
CA PRO A 2 -33.22 -0.93 -49.79
C PRO A 2 -33.21 0.01 -48.54
N ARG A 3 -34.20 0.89 -48.40
CA ARG A 3 -34.24 1.86 -47.28
C ARG A 3 -34.50 1.24 -45.90
N LEU A 4 -35.21 0.11 -45.85
CA LEU A 4 -35.48 -0.61 -44.60
C LEU A 4 -34.26 -1.35 -44.07
N ALA A 5 -33.38 -1.85 -44.96
CA ALA A 5 -32.13 -2.52 -44.59
C ALA A 5 -31.11 -1.56 -43.96
N PHE A 6 -31.04 -0.32 -44.42
CA PHE A 6 -30.14 0.71 -43.86
C PHE A 6 -30.59 1.17 -42.47
N VAL A 7 -31.88 1.25 -42.18
CA VAL A 7 -32.42 1.61 -40.87
C VAL A 7 -32.15 0.51 -39.84
N LEU A 8 -32.31 -0.75 -40.20
CA LEU A 8 -32.00 -1.89 -39.33
C LEU A 8 -30.51 -2.02 -39.02
N ALA A 9 -29.62 -1.74 -39.98
CA ALA A 9 -28.17 -1.73 -39.78
C ALA A 9 -27.73 -0.58 -38.86
N ALA A 10 -28.33 0.59 -38.95
CA ALA A 10 -28.02 1.74 -38.07
C ALA A 10 -28.46 1.48 -36.62
N ILE A 11 -29.59 0.80 -36.40
CA ILE A 11 -30.06 0.45 -35.04
C ILE A 11 -29.16 -0.63 -34.42
N ALA A 12 -28.63 -1.58 -35.17
CA ALA A 12 -27.73 -2.61 -34.68
C ALA A 12 -26.38 -2.02 -34.19
N VAL A 13 -25.88 -0.96 -34.84
CA VAL A 13 -24.63 -0.28 -34.43
C VAL A 13 -24.84 0.51 -33.16
N LEU A 14 -26.03 1.06 -32.89
CA LEU A 14 -26.35 1.80 -31.67
C LEU A 14 -26.49 0.92 -30.43
N LEU A 15 -26.79 -0.38 -30.57
CA LEU A 15 -26.94 -1.35 -29.49
C LEU A 15 -25.64 -2.08 -29.11
N GLY A 16 -24.59 -1.95 -29.93
CA GLY A 16 -23.32 -2.69 -29.79
C GLY A 16 -22.34 -2.16 -28.71
N GLY A 17 -22.65 -1.11 -27.96
CA GLY A 17 -21.69 -0.41 -27.12
C GLY A 17 -21.94 -0.38 -25.60
N LEU A 18 -22.97 -1.06 -25.10
CA LEU A 18 -23.20 -1.14 -23.65
C LEU A 18 -22.32 -2.23 -23.03
N ALA A 19 -21.06 -1.91 -22.78
CA ALA A 19 -20.27 -2.73 -21.85
C ALA A 19 -21.03 -2.82 -20.52
N PRO A 20 -21.20 -4.01 -19.91
CA PRO A 20 -21.89 -4.13 -18.65
C PRO A 20 -21.18 -3.24 -17.61
N ALA A 21 -21.90 -2.24 -17.12
CA ALA A 21 -21.41 -1.45 -16.01
C ALA A 21 -21.14 -2.41 -14.84
N GLN A 22 -19.87 -2.58 -14.49
CA GLN A 22 -19.47 -3.45 -13.39
C GLN A 22 -19.88 -2.76 -12.08
N ALA A 23 -21.14 -3.03 -11.67
CA ALA A 23 -21.63 -2.55 -10.38
C ALA A 23 -20.77 -3.15 -9.27
N GLY A 24 -20.42 -2.35 -8.29
CA GLY A 24 -19.65 -2.80 -7.13
C GLY A 24 -18.36 -2.01 -6.91
N ILE A 25 -17.63 -2.42 -5.88
CA ILE A 25 -16.34 -1.85 -5.53
C ILE A 25 -15.23 -2.80 -6.02
N VAL A 26 -14.31 -2.27 -6.82
CA VAL A 26 -13.10 -3.02 -7.20
C VAL A 26 -11.89 -2.30 -6.62
N VAL A 27 -11.17 -3.01 -5.77
CA VAL A 27 -9.90 -2.57 -5.16
C VAL A 27 -8.77 -3.30 -5.87
N THR A 28 -8.02 -2.61 -6.71
CA THR A 28 -6.89 -3.18 -7.44
C THR A 28 -5.58 -2.77 -6.78
N VAL A 29 -4.76 -3.74 -6.41
CA VAL A 29 -3.43 -3.54 -5.83
C VAL A 29 -2.40 -3.98 -6.83
N ASP A 30 -1.62 -3.04 -7.35
CA ASP A 30 -0.45 -3.29 -8.19
C ASP A 30 0.81 -3.28 -7.33
N LYS A 31 1.38 -4.46 -7.11
CA LYS A 31 2.61 -4.62 -6.33
C LYS A 31 3.83 -4.05 -7.05
N SER A 32 3.83 -4.04 -8.38
CA SER A 32 4.94 -3.51 -9.17
C SER A 32 5.03 -1.99 -9.04
N ALA A 33 3.89 -1.33 -9.09
CA ALA A 33 3.78 0.12 -8.94
C ALA A 33 3.66 0.58 -7.47
N GLN A 34 3.47 -0.37 -6.52
CA GLN A 34 3.17 -0.08 -5.11
C GLN A 34 2.00 0.90 -4.97
N ARG A 35 0.93 0.63 -5.72
CA ARG A 35 -0.29 1.44 -5.75
C ARG A 35 -1.54 0.60 -5.54
N LEU A 36 -2.53 1.24 -4.95
CA LEU A 36 -3.88 0.75 -4.82
C LEU A 36 -4.82 1.74 -5.49
N SER A 37 -5.67 1.24 -6.39
CA SER A 37 -6.75 1.98 -7.01
C SER A 37 -8.10 1.41 -6.61
N VAL A 38 -9.09 2.29 -6.50
CA VAL A 38 -10.48 1.94 -6.16
C VAL A 38 -11.38 2.46 -7.26
N THR A 39 -12.18 1.57 -7.84
CA THR A 39 -13.30 1.94 -8.69
C THR A 39 -14.62 1.62 -7.99
N VAL A 40 -15.60 2.47 -8.17
CA VAL A 40 -16.95 2.29 -7.65
C VAL A 40 -17.90 2.37 -8.83
N ASP A 41 -18.66 1.31 -9.06
CA ASP A 41 -19.59 1.18 -10.18
C ASP A 41 -18.94 1.51 -11.54
N GLY A 42 -17.71 1.00 -11.72
CA GLY A 42 -16.91 1.20 -12.93
C GLY A 42 -16.18 2.56 -13.01
N ALA A 43 -16.51 3.53 -12.17
CA ALA A 43 -15.86 4.85 -12.17
C ALA A 43 -14.63 4.88 -11.24
N PRO A 44 -13.47 5.40 -11.68
CA PRO A 44 -12.31 5.60 -10.83
C PRO A 44 -12.64 6.55 -9.67
N ARG A 45 -12.31 6.15 -8.44
CA ARG A 45 -12.63 6.93 -7.24
C ARG A 45 -11.40 7.39 -6.47
N TYR A 46 -10.43 6.47 -6.25
CA TYR A 46 -9.22 6.76 -5.50
C TYR A 46 -8.02 6.06 -6.09
N GLN A 47 -6.85 6.65 -5.86
CA GLN A 47 -5.56 6.02 -6.10
C GLN A 47 -4.58 6.46 -5.03
N TRP A 48 -3.94 5.47 -4.34
CA TRP A 48 -3.07 5.72 -3.21
C TRP A 48 -1.78 4.90 -3.28
N PRO A 49 -0.67 5.39 -2.74
CA PRO A 49 0.51 4.59 -2.53
C PRO A 49 0.25 3.55 -1.43
N VAL A 50 0.80 2.37 -1.62
CA VAL A 50 0.76 1.27 -0.64
C VAL A 50 2.15 0.77 -0.30
N SER A 51 2.27 -0.06 0.73
CA SER A 51 3.44 -0.87 0.98
C SER A 51 3.03 -2.33 1.06
N THR A 52 3.59 -3.16 0.18
CA THR A 52 3.37 -4.60 0.15
C THR A 52 4.57 -5.35 0.72
N ALA A 53 4.58 -6.68 0.62
CA ALA A 53 5.61 -7.54 1.19
C ALA A 53 7.03 -7.17 0.77
N ARG A 54 7.92 -7.01 1.77
CA ARG A 54 9.36 -6.89 1.58
C ARG A 54 9.98 -8.22 1.17
N TRP A 55 11.27 -8.23 0.88
CA TRP A 55 12.02 -9.43 0.60
C TRP A 55 11.88 -10.48 1.74
N GLY A 56 11.79 -11.76 1.38
CA GLY A 56 11.55 -12.86 2.34
C GLY A 56 10.08 -13.06 2.71
N TYR A 57 9.17 -12.15 2.28
CA TYR A 57 7.73 -12.24 2.52
C TYR A 57 6.94 -12.16 1.22
N ARG A 58 5.67 -12.50 1.26
CA ARG A 58 4.80 -12.52 0.09
C ARG A 58 3.47 -11.81 0.38
N THR A 59 3.01 -10.99 -0.56
CA THR A 59 1.61 -10.60 -0.71
C THR A 59 1.07 -11.43 -1.87
N PRO A 60 0.09 -12.33 -1.67
CA PRO A 60 -0.37 -13.25 -2.70
C PRO A 60 -1.12 -12.51 -3.80
N ASN A 61 -0.83 -12.85 -5.08
CA ASN A 61 -1.63 -12.43 -6.22
C ASN A 61 -2.93 -13.22 -6.24
N GLY A 62 -3.98 -12.61 -6.75
CA GLY A 62 -5.28 -13.27 -6.90
C GLY A 62 -6.43 -12.29 -6.90
N SER A 63 -7.63 -12.86 -6.98
CA SER A 63 -8.89 -12.14 -6.85
C SER A 63 -9.62 -12.66 -5.61
N TYR A 64 -9.95 -11.76 -4.71
CA TYR A 64 -10.47 -12.04 -3.38
C TYR A 64 -11.75 -11.27 -3.12
N ARG A 65 -12.49 -11.70 -2.11
CA ARG A 65 -13.55 -10.92 -1.47
C ARG A 65 -13.12 -10.54 -0.05
N PRO A 66 -13.60 -9.42 0.49
CA PRO A 66 -13.42 -9.15 1.92
C PRO A 66 -14.04 -10.28 2.73
N GLN A 67 -13.31 -10.79 3.72
CA GLN A 67 -13.76 -11.88 4.59
C GLN A 67 -14.19 -11.38 5.97
N ARG A 68 -13.50 -10.34 6.46
CA ARG A 68 -13.73 -9.78 7.79
C ARG A 68 -13.23 -8.34 7.86
N LEU A 69 -13.96 -7.50 8.57
CA LEU A 69 -13.62 -6.12 8.84
C LEU A 69 -13.32 -5.93 10.33
N ALA A 70 -12.26 -5.19 10.63
CA ALA A 70 -11.93 -4.82 12.01
C ALA A 70 -11.44 -3.36 12.08
N ARG A 71 -12.22 -2.50 12.75
CA ARG A 71 -11.86 -1.07 12.88
C ARG A 71 -10.57 -0.89 13.69
N LYS A 72 -10.41 -1.70 14.75
CA LYS A 72 -9.19 -1.77 15.58
C LYS A 72 -8.69 -3.21 15.55
N TRP A 73 -7.47 -3.40 15.14
CA TRP A 73 -6.81 -4.70 15.14
C TRP A 73 -5.34 -4.56 15.45
N PHE A 74 -4.76 -5.58 16.10
CA PHE A 74 -3.34 -5.64 16.44
C PHE A 74 -2.79 -6.99 16.01
N SER A 75 -1.63 -6.99 15.36
CA SER A 75 -0.98 -8.21 14.90
C SER A 75 -0.23 -8.89 16.04
N ARG A 76 -0.78 -9.98 16.56
CA ARG A 76 -0.08 -10.80 17.58
C ARG A 76 1.25 -11.37 17.09
N LYS A 77 1.35 -11.61 15.78
CA LYS A 77 2.55 -12.19 15.15
C LYS A 77 3.71 -11.18 15.04
N TYR A 78 3.40 -9.88 15.07
CA TYR A 78 4.36 -8.81 14.86
C TYR A 78 4.22 -7.75 15.96
N ASP A 79 4.61 -8.14 17.17
CA ASP A 79 4.75 -7.27 18.35
C ASP A 79 3.54 -6.35 18.58
N TRP A 80 2.34 -6.91 18.46
CA TRP A 80 1.09 -6.16 18.63
C TRP A 80 1.01 -4.90 17.76
N SER A 81 1.67 -4.91 16.61
CA SER A 81 1.64 -3.77 15.66
C SER A 81 0.21 -3.39 15.33
N PRO A 82 -0.12 -2.09 15.41
CA PRO A 82 -1.48 -1.62 15.12
C PRO A 82 -1.80 -1.74 13.63
N MET A 83 -3.01 -2.22 13.36
CA MET A 83 -3.57 -2.40 12.03
C MET A 83 -4.97 -1.76 11.99
N PRO A 84 -5.10 -0.42 12.08
CA PRO A 84 -6.40 0.23 12.07
C PRO A 84 -7.09 0.03 10.72
N TYR A 85 -8.42 -0.08 10.75
CA TYR A 85 -9.27 -0.22 9.58
C TYR A 85 -8.89 -1.42 8.70
N SER A 86 -8.68 -2.58 9.32
CA SER A 86 -8.31 -3.81 8.63
C SER A 86 -9.46 -4.41 7.84
N ILE A 87 -9.18 -4.70 6.57
CA ILE A 87 -10.03 -5.44 5.63
C ILE A 87 -9.28 -6.73 5.32
N PHE A 88 -9.65 -7.83 5.98
CA PHE A 88 -9.05 -9.14 5.74
C PHE A 88 -9.62 -9.74 4.47
N PHE A 89 -8.77 -10.31 3.61
CA PHE A 89 -9.18 -10.84 2.31
C PHE A 89 -8.68 -12.26 2.02
N ASP A 90 -7.60 -12.71 2.70
CA ASP A 90 -7.06 -14.06 2.52
C ASP A 90 -6.38 -14.50 3.81
N GLY A 91 -7.02 -15.38 4.58
CA GLY A 91 -6.52 -15.85 5.87
C GLY A 91 -6.11 -14.70 6.80
N GLY A 92 -4.80 -14.54 7.03
CA GLY A 92 -4.24 -13.45 7.84
C GLY A 92 -3.85 -12.19 7.06
N TYR A 93 -3.99 -12.19 5.73
CA TYR A 93 -3.67 -11.01 4.90
C TYR A 93 -4.77 -9.97 4.95
N ALA A 94 -4.39 -8.72 5.11
CA ALA A 94 -5.32 -7.60 5.17
C ALA A 94 -4.78 -6.36 4.45
N ILE A 95 -5.71 -5.50 4.01
CA ILE A 95 -5.46 -4.10 3.71
C ILE A 95 -5.75 -3.32 4.99
N HIS A 96 -4.81 -2.50 5.47
CA HIS A 96 -4.97 -1.77 6.73
C HIS A 96 -4.18 -0.47 6.77
N GLY A 97 -4.52 0.42 7.67
CA GLY A 97 -3.75 1.61 7.96
C GLY A 97 -2.43 1.30 8.66
N SER A 98 -1.40 2.06 8.37
CA SER A 98 -0.10 1.97 9.02
C SER A 98 0.43 3.37 9.32
N TYR A 99 1.00 3.54 10.50
CA TYR A 99 1.68 4.78 10.88
C TYR A 99 3.10 4.89 10.31
N GLU A 100 3.63 3.81 9.75
CA GLU A 100 4.91 3.79 9.04
C GLU A 100 4.77 4.40 7.63
N ILE A 101 4.39 5.67 7.55
CA ILE A 101 4.00 6.37 6.32
C ILE A 101 5.19 6.51 5.35
N SER A 102 6.40 6.65 5.86
CA SER A 102 7.64 6.77 5.06
C SER A 102 7.94 5.54 4.21
N TYR A 103 7.30 4.40 4.49
CA TYR A 103 7.44 3.17 3.71
C TYR A 103 6.37 3.02 2.60
N LEU A 104 5.39 3.89 2.51
CA LEU A 104 4.42 3.84 1.43
C LEU A 104 5.10 4.15 0.08
N GLY A 105 4.68 3.45 -0.96
CA GLY A 105 5.31 3.48 -2.28
C GLY A 105 6.46 2.48 -2.47
N ARG A 106 6.81 1.68 -1.44
CA ARG A 106 7.86 0.67 -1.52
C ARG A 106 7.53 -0.59 -0.71
N PRO A 107 8.07 -1.77 -1.08
CA PRO A 107 7.87 -3.01 -0.33
C PRO A 107 8.55 -2.94 1.05
N ALA A 108 7.76 -3.05 2.12
CA ALA A 108 8.27 -3.02 3.49
C ALA A 108 7.47 -3.88 4.48
N SER A 109 6.28 -4.38 4.09
CA SER A 109 5.42 -5.16 4.98
C SER A 109 5.87 -6.63 5.12
N HIS A 110 5.21 -7.36 5.99
CA HIS A 110 5.35 -8.82 6.13
C HIS A 110 4.28 -9.59 5.32
N GLY A 111 3.58 -8.91 4.39
CA GLY A 111 2.57 -9.52 3.54
C GLY A 111 1.27 -8.73 3.43
N CYS A 112 0.83 -8.09 4.49
CA CYS A 112 -0.33 -7.19 4.44
C CYS A 112 -0.06 -5.97 3.55
N ILE A 113 -1.12 -5.36 3.07
CA ILE A 113 -1.10 -4.17 2.23
C ILE A 113 -1.34 -2.96 3.14
N ARG A 114 -0.29 -2.15 3.31
CA ARG A 114 -0.32 -0.98 4.19
C ARG A 114 -0.77 0.25 3.42
N LEU A 115 -1.68 1.02 4.01
CA LEU A 115 -2.16 2.32 3.54
C LEU A 115 -1.87 3.41 4.57
N HIS A 116 -1.93 4.66 4.14
CA HIS A 116 -2.07 5.77 5.08
C HIS A 116 -3.36 5.58 5.91
N PRO A 117 -3.37 5.83 7.23
CA PRO A 117 -4.52 5.55 8.09
C PRO A 117 -5.82 6.21 7.62
N GLN A 118 -5.77 7.44 7.11
CA GLN A 118 -6.92 8.15 6.57
C GLN A 118 -7.48 7.45 5.32
N ASN A 119 -6.61 6.99 4.40
CA ASN A 119 -7.03 6.28 3.20
C ASN A 119 -7.62 4.90 3.55
N ALA A 120 -7.05 4.23 4.55
CA ALA A 120 -7.59 2.97 5.06
C ALA A 120 -8.98 3.16 5.68
N ALA A 121 -9.21 4.28 6.39
CA ALA A 121 -10.52 4.62 6.94
C ALA A 121 -11.57 4.84 5.85
N LEU A 122 -11.22 5.57 4.77
CA LEU A 122 -12.10 5.81 3.63
C LEU A 122 -12.43 4.49 2.92
N LEU A 123 -11.43 3.66 2.64
CA LEU A 123 -11.64 2.36 2.01
C LEU A 123 -12.49 1.43 2.88
N PHE A 124 -12.23 1.41 4.18
CA PHE A 124 -12.98 0.62 5.14
C PHE A 124 -14.47 1.01 5.17
N ALA A 125 -14.77 2.30 5.15
CA ALA A 125 -16.14 2.81 5.14
C ALA A 125 -16.87 2.32 3.87
N LEU A 126 -16.27 2.49 2.69
CA LEU A 126 -16.84 2.02 1.43
C LEU A 126 -17.10 0.50 1.44
N VAL A 127 -16.09 -0.29 1.84
CA VAL A 127 -16.20 -1.75 1.85
C VAL A 127 -17.22 -2.21 2.88
N LYS A 128 -17.34 -1.55 4.02
CA LYS A 128 -18.33 -1.89 5.05
C LYS A 128 -19.76 -1.79 4.53
N GLU A 129 -20.06 -0.80 3.70
CA GLU A 129 -21.41 -0.59 3.14
C GLU A 129 -21.75 -1.60 2.05
N ARG A 130 -20.75 -2.11 1.32
CA ARG A 130 -20.93 -2.94 0.12
C ARG A 130 -19.95 -4.13 0.11
N MET A 131 -19.86 -4.84 1.23
CA MET A 131 -18.88 -5.92 1.43
C MET A 131 -19.04 -7.04 0.40
N ASP A 132 -20.26 -7.47 0.14
CA ASP A 132 -20.58 -8.57 -0.77
C ASP A 132 -20.35 -8.19 -2.24
N ASP A 133 -20.45 -6.91 -2.58
CA ASP A 133 -20.19 -6.35 -3.91
C ASP A 133 -18.76 -5.86 -4.08
N THR A 134 -17.88 -6.15 -3.11
CA THR A 134 -16.48 -5.73 -3.17
C THR A 134 -15.59 -6.86 -3.67
N ARG A 135 -14.75 -6.53 -4.65
CA ARG A 135 -13.65 -7.39 -5.14
C ARG A 135 -12.30 -6.75 -4.85
N ILE A 136 -11.36 -7.56 -4.39
CA ILE A 136 -9.97 -7.16 -4.17
C ILE A 136 -9.10 -7.94 -5.14
N VAL A 137 -8.39 -7.25 -6.03
CA VAL A 137 -7.52 -7.85 -7.04
C VAL A 137 -6.09 -7.46 -6.73
N VAL A 138 -5.24 -8.43 -6.48
CA VAL A 138 -3.80 -8.22 -6.21
C VAL A 138 -3.02 -8.76 -7.41
N THR A 139 -2.23 -7.89 -8.02
CA THR A 139 -1.47 -8.18 -9.24
C THR A 139 -0.03 -7.68 -9.15
N GLY A 140 0.72 -7.96 -10.20
CA GLY A 140 2.10 -7.51 -10.35
C GLY A 140 3.10 -8.33 -9.54
N GLU A 141 4.37 -8.08 -9.82
CA GLU A 141 5.48 -8.64 -9.06
C GLU A 141 6.03 -7.60 -8.09
N ARG A 142 6.68 -8.05 -7.04
CA ARG A 142 7.38 -7.12 -6.17
C ARG A 142 8.49 -6.43 -6.97
N PRO A 143 8.64 -5.09 -6.88
CA PRO A 143 9.76 -4.41 -7.50
C PRO A 143 11.08 -5.03 -7.03
N GLU A 144 11.94 -5.37 -7.97
CA GLU A 144 13.30 -5.79 -7.62
C GLU A 144 13.97 -4.65 -6.84
N ARG A 145 14.75 -5.04 -5.85
CA ARG A 145 15.60 -4.09 -5.16
C ARG A 145 16.48 -3.47 -6.26
N ALA A 146 16.31 -2.18 -6.55
CA ALA A 146 17.27 -1.48 -7.38
C ALA A 146 18.65 -1.78 -6.78
N VAL A 147 19.40 -2.62 -7.47
CA VAL A 147 20.78 -2.89 -7.10
C VAL A 147 21.43 -1.53 -7.19
N SER A 148 21.75 -0.96 -6.03
CA SER A 148 22.36 0.35 -5.92
C SER A 148 23.45 0.40 -6.99
N ALA A 149 23.20 1.18 -8.04
CA ALA A 149 24.13 1.28 -9.17
C ALA A 149 25.49 1.55 -8.57
N LYS A 150 26.39 0.60 -8.80
CA LYS A 150 27.80 0.57 -8.51
C LYS A 150 28.31 1.87 -7.88
N ARG A 151 28.68 1.81 -6.62
CA ARG A 151 29.70 2.70 -6.09
C ARG A 151 30.83 2.70 -7.13
N ALA A 152 30.94 3.79 -7.88
CA ALA A 152 32.12 4.03 -8.69
C ALA A 152 33.34 3.82 -7.78
N PRO A 153 34.38 3.08 -8.18
CA PRO A 153 35.54 2.91 -7.35
C PRO A 153 36.09 4.29 -7.06
N HIS A 154 36.05 4.66 -5.79
CA HIS A 154 36.68 5.87 -5.30
C HIS A 154 38.15 5.75 -5.62
N ARG A 155 38.59 6.43 -6.69
CA ARG A 155 39.98 6.58 -7.07
C ARG A 155 40.66 7.23 -5.86
N GLN A 156 41.41 6.42 -5.12
CA GLN A 156 42.28 6.91 -4.08
C GLN A 156 43.33 7.82 -4.71
N ALA A 157 43.14 9.11 -4.66
CA ALA A 157 44.22 10.05 -4.84
C ALA A 157 45.01 10.04 -3.54
N ALA A 158 46.14 9.36 -3.60
CA ALA A 158 47.15 9.45 -2.58
C ALA A 158 47.77 10.85 -2.60
N THR A 159 47.57 11.58 -1.53
CA THR A 159 48.56 12.55 -1.05
C THR A 159 48.35 12.74 0.43
N ARG A 160 49.26 12.20 1.19
CA ARG A 160 49.50 12.52 2.59
C ARG A 160 50.30 13.83 2.67
N PRO A 161 49.97 14.74 3.53
CA PRO A 161 50.99 15.30 4.43
C PRO A 161 50.55 15.36 5.89
N ALA A 162 51.55 14.99 6.71
CA ALA A 162 51.94 15.46 8.00
C ALA A 162 50.92 15.76 9.11
N ARG A 163 51.05 14.93 10.10
CA ARG A 163 50.90 15.09 11.57
C ARG A 163 50.88 16.55 12.09
N ARG A 164 49.79 16.88 12.80
CA ARG A 164 49.83 17.75 13.95
C ARG A 164 48.91 17.18 15.03
N SER A 165 49.51 16.85 16.12
CA SER A 165 48.92 16.54 17.40
C SER A 165 48.22 17.79 18.00
N PHE A 166 46.98 17.62 18.40
CA PHE A 166 46.37 18.46 19.43
C PHE A 166 45.53 17.55 20.30
N GLU A 167 46.06 17.30 21.48
CA GLU A 167 45.34 16.80 22.64
C GLU A 167 44.47 17.95 23.15
N ASP A 168 43.32 17.58 23.62
CA ASP A 168 42.58 18.04 24.76
C ASP A 168 41.07 18.22 24.49
N GLY A 169 40.33 17.47 25.27
CA GLY A 169 39.16 17.95 26.01
C GLY A 169 37.80 17.84 25.33
N PHE A 170 37.06 16.92 25.74
CA PHE A 170 35.78 17.10 26.40
C PHE A 170 34.91 15.85 26.30
N ASN A 171 34.82 15.14 27.39
CA ASN A 171 33.75 14.25 27.76
C ASN A 171 32.43 15.04 27.78
N ALA A 172 31.45 14.60 27.00
CA ALA A 172 30.03 14.70 27.35
C ALA A 172 29.22 13.68 26.49
N ALA A 173 28.82 12.62 27.14
CA ALA A 173 27.76 11.75 26.62
C ALA A 173 26.42 12.51 26.73
N PRO A 174 25.55 12.49 25.71
CA PRO A 174 24.16 12.82 25.93
C PRO A 174 23.38 11.56 26.27
N ASP A 175 22.65 11.71 27.34
CA ASP A 175 21.67 10.91 28.00
C ASP A 175 20.65 10.27 27.04
N ALA A 176 20.44 8.96 27.24
CA ALA A 176 19.46 8.15 26.53
C ALA A 176 18.11 8.27 27.26
N THR A 177 17.25 9.19 26.80
CA THR A 177 15.85 9.18 27.24
C THR A 177 14.94 9.69 26.11
N GLU A 178 14.52 8.81 25.22
CA GLU A 178 13.25 8.98 24.51
C GLU A 178 12.65 7.66 24.03
N PRO A 179 11.86 6.96 24.84
CA PRO A 179 10.87 6.02 24.32
C PRO A 179 9.41 6.36 24.63
N ASP A 180 9.08 7.54 25.14
CA ASP A 180 7.76 7.77 25.79
C ASP A 180 6.73 8.59 24.99
N LEU A 181 7.10 9.26 23.93
CA LEU A 181 6.17 10.09 23.15
C LEU A 181 5.17 9.29 22.30
N ALA A 182 5.49 8.06 21.94
CA ALA A 182 4.57 7.20 21.20
C ALA A 182 3.48 6.62 22.11
N ARG A 183 3.75 6.45 23.39
CA ARG A 183 2.81 5.91 24.38
C ARG A 183 1.82 6.96 24.87
N GLN A 184 2.27 8.17 25.11
CA GLN A 184 1.41 9.29 25.56
C GLN A 184 0.40 9.74 24.50
N ARG A 185 0.73 9.60 23.22
CA ARG A 185 -0.20 9.94 22.13
C ARG A 185 -1.41 9.00 22.05
N TRP A 186 -1.30 7.81 22.61
CA TRP A 186 -2.39 6.82 22.65
C TRP A 186 -3.37 7.04 23.79
N GLU A 187 -2.94 7.57 24.90
CA GLU A 187 -3.78 7.80 26.09
C GLU A 187 -4.73 8.99 25.88
N ASN A 188 -4.33 9.96 25.08
CA ASN A 188 -5.14 11.15 24.77
C ASN A 188 -6.19 10.95 23.64
N MET A 189 -6.34 9.74 23.11
CA MET A 189 -7.34 9.40 22.08
C MET A 189 -8.40 8.38 22.56
N ARG A 190 -8.62 8.27 23.86
CA ARG A 190 -9.72 7.46 24.42
C ARG A 190 -10.99 8.28 24.61
#